data_7e313805e58ae0159051352402f32935
#
_entry.id   7e313805e58ae0159051352402f32935
#
_cell.length_a   1.000
_cell.length_b   1.000
_cell.length_c   1.000
_cell.angle_alpha   90.00
_cell.angle_beta   90.00
_cell.angle_gamma   90.00
#
_symmetry.space_group_name_H-M   'P 1'
#
loop_
_entity.id
_entity.type
_entity.pdbx_description
1 polymer ?
#
loop_
_entity_poly.entity_id
_entity_poly.type
_entity_poly.pdbx_seq_one_letter_code
_entity_poly.pdbx_strand_id
1 'polypeptide(L)'
;GELEALLKEAVVKATFEAPLRHNSVETFDEYNTGKNVGKGTPTVFWDIVPDSDQCEIYTYMAGGGCTLPGKAMVLMPGEGYEGVTKFVLDVMTSYGLNACPPLLVGVGVATSVETAALLSKKALMRPLGSHNENERAASMEKLLEDGINAIGLGPQGMGGKYSVMGVHIENTARHPSTIGVAVNVGCWSHRRGHIVFDKDLNYTITTHSGVTL
;
A
#
# COMPACT_ATOMS: atom_id res chain seq x y z
N GLY A 1 8.37 -13.90 16.80
CA GLY A 1 9.67 -13.77 17.45
C GLY A 1 9.76 -12.48 18.26
N GLU A 2 10.90 -12.21 18.88
CA GLU A 2 11.10 -11.03 19.73
C GLU A 2 10.84 -9.72 18.98
N LEU A 3 11.30 -9.60 17.74
CA LEU A 3 11.08 -8.39 16.93
C LEU A 3 9.59 -8.13 16.66
N GLU A 4 8.79 -9.16 16.39
CA GLU A 4 7.34 -8.96 16.27
C GLU A 4 6.69 -8.50 17.57
N ALA A 5 7.16 -8.99 18.70
CA ALA A 5 6.67 -8.54 20.00
C ALA A 5 7.01 -7.07 20.24
N LEU A 6 8.24 -6.64 19.92
CA LEU A 6 8.67 -5.25 19.98
C LEU A 6 7.85 -4.34 19.04
N LEU A 7 7.59 -4.80 17.81
CA LEU A 7 6.76 -4.04 16.88
C LEU A 7 5.32 -3.87 17.38
N LYS A 8 4.74 -4.90 18.00
CA LYS A 8 3.41 -4.80 18.63
C LYS A 8 3.42 -3.81 19.80
N GLU A 9 4.43 -3.88 20.65
CA GLU A 9 4.61 -2.95 21.75
C GLU A 9 4.73 -1.49 21.26
N ALA A 10 5.54 -1.27 20.22
CA ALA A 10 5.69 0.02 19.58
C ALA A 10 4.35 0.56 19.03
N VAL A 11 3.51 -0.30 18.41
CA VAL A 11 2.17 0.10 17.95
C VAL A 11 1.26 0.47 19.12
N VAL A 12 1.29 -0.28 20.23
CA VAL A 12 0.53 0.08 21.43
C VAL A 12 0.97 1.44 21.97
N LYS A 13 2.27 1.64 22.13
CA LYS A 13 2.84 2.91 22.62
C LYS A 13 2.43 4.07 21.70
N ALA A 14 2.64 3.94 20.40
CA ALA A 14 2.24 4.96 19.41
C ALA A 14 0.74 5.26 19.43
N THR A 15 -0.10 4.26 19.70
CA THR A 15 -1.56 4.43 19.76
C THR A 15 -1.96 5.42 20.87
N PHE A 16 -1.29 5.37 22.02
CA PHE A 16 -1.61 6.26 23.14
C PHE A 16 -0.85 7.59 23.08
N GLU A 17 0.40 7.59 22.67
CA GLU A 17 1.23 8.81 22.62
C GLU A 17 0.84 9.73 21.46
N ALA A 18 0.48 9.18 20.29
CA ALA A 18 0.02 9.96 19.14
C ALA A 18 -1.50 10.08 19.05
N PRO A 19 -2.25 9.92 20.11
CA PRO A 19 -3.68 9.61 20.32
C PRO A 19 -4.38 9.08 19.06
N LEU A 20 -3.91 7.92 18.55
CA LEU A 20 -4.49 7.29 17.38
C LEU A 20 -5.88 6.71 17.69
N ARG A 21 -6.75 6.72 16.69
CA ARG A 21 -8.06 6.07 16.81
C ARG A 21 -7.88 4.56 17.01
N HIS A 22 -8.63 3.98 17.95
CA HIS A 22 -8.62 2.55 18.26
C HIS A 22 -9.49 1.79 17.27
N ASN A 23 -8.87 1.14 16.28
CA ASN A 23 -9.56 0.52 15.13
C ASN A 23 -9.18 -0.96 14.93
N SER A 24 -8.63 -1.64 15.93
CA SER A 24 -8.36 -3.08 15.86
C SER A 24 -9.48 -3.84 16.57
N VAL A 25 -10.21 -4.65 15.80
CA VAL A 25 -11.33 -5.45 16.26
C VAL A 25 -11.02 -6.93 16.04
N GLU A 26 -11.22 -7.77 17.06
CA GLU A 26 -11.14 -9.23 16.92
C GLU A 26 -12.32 -9.69 16.07
N THR A 27 -12.02 -10.32 14.94
CA THR A 27 -12.94 -10.45 13.79
C THR A 27 -14.26 -11.14 14.11
N PHE A 28 -14.26 -12.22 14.86
CA PHE A 28 -15.49 -12.98 15.16
C PHE A 28 -16.10 -12.61 16.49
N ASP A 29 -15.31 -12.09 17.40
CA ASP A 29 -15.79 -11.65 18.71
C ASP A 29 -16.32 -10.21 18.68
N GLU A 30 -16.09 -9.49 17.57
CA GLU A 30 -16.44 -8.07 17.35
C GLU A 30 -15.99 -7.16 18.50
N TYR A 31 -14.92 -7.55 19.15
CA TYR A 31 -14.35 -6.84 20.30
C TYR A 31 -13.23 -5.90 19.86
N ASN A 32 -13.38 -4.60 20.11
CA ASN A 32 -12.32 -3.63 19.88
C ASN A 32 -11.26 -3.72 20.97
N THR A 33 -10.02 -4.02 20.58
CA THR A 33 -8.91 -4.23 21.52
C THR A 33 -8.48 -2.96 22.27
N GLY A 34 -8.86 -1.79 21.77
CA GLY A 34 -8.53 -0.50 22.38
C GLY A 34 -7.08 -0.04 22.24
N LYS A 35 -6.24 -0.76 21.47
CA LYS A 35 -4.79 -0.51 21.39
C LYS A 35 -4.17 -0.74 20.00
N ASN A 36 -4.98 -0.88 18.96
CA ASN A 36 -4.55 -1.17 17.56
C ASN A 36 -3.68 -2.43 17.37
N VAL A 37 -3.68 -3.32 18.34
CA VAL A 37 -3.02 -4.63 18.30
C VAL A 37 -4.04 -5.68 18.65
N GLY A 38 -4.13 -6.73 17.86
CA GLY A 38 -5.02 -7.88 18.03
C GLY A 38 -4.41 -9.15 17.45
N LYS A 39 -5.21 -10.19 17.27
CA LYS A 39 -4.75 -11.43 16.66
C LYS A 39 -4.26 -11.20 15.22
N GLY A 40 -2.96 -11.40 14.98
CA GLY A 40 -2.34 -11.22 13.66
C GLY A 40 -2.17 -9.77 13.22
N THR A 41 -2.40 -8.77 14.09
CA THR A 41 -2.16 -7.35 13.81
C THR A 41 -1.22 -6.72 14.82
N PRO A 42 -0.31 -5.80 14.39
CA PRO A 42 -0.05 -5.42 13.01
C PRO A 42 0.39 -6.61 12.16
N THR A 43 0.03 -6.61 10.87
CA THR A 43 0.54 -7.62 9.94
C THR A 43 1.97 -7.29 9.57
N VAL A 44 2.89 -8.22 9.79
CA VAL A 44 4.32 -8.05 9.48
C VAL A 44 4.69 -8.94 8.30
N PHE A 45 5.28 -8.35 7.28
CA PHE A 45 5.88 -9.06 6.15
C PHE A 45 7.39 -8.95 6.24
N TRP A 46 8.08 -10.01 5.89
CA TRP A 46 9.53 -10.12 5.96
C TRP A 46 10.11 -10.27 4.56
N ASP A 47 11.08 -9.43 4.25
CA ASP A 47 11.96 -9.59 3.11
C ASP A 47 13.39 -9.76 3.58
N ILE A 48 14.12 -10.66 2.96
CA ILE A 48 15.55 -10.85 3.21
C ILE A 48 16.30 -10.29 2.01
N VAL A 49 17.10 -9.26 2.25
CA VAL A 49 17.98 -8.65 1.24
C VAL A 49 19.36 -9.27 1.39
N PRO A 50 19.86 -10.05 0.40
CA PRO A 50 21.21 -10.60 0.45
C PRO A 50 22.25 -9.52 0.58
N ASP A 51 23.34 -9.84 1.27
CA ASP A 51 24.54 -8.99 1.42
C ASP A 51 24.28 -7.60 2.05
N SER A 52 23.17 -7.44 2.76
CA SER A 52 22.87 -6.24 3.54
C SER A 52 23.10 -6.49 5.03
N ASP A 53 23.75 -5.56 5.70
CA ASP A 53 23.91 -5.50 7.15
C ASP A 53 22.94 -4.51 7.82
N GLN A 54 21.95 -4.03 7.06
CA GLN A 54 20.94 -3.10 7.51
C GLN A 54 19.61 -3.81 7.80
N CYS A 55 18.85 -3.25 8.75
CA CYS A 55 17.47 -3.62 8.97
C CYS A 55 16.58 -2.42 8.62
N GLU A 56 15.73 -2.59 7.62
CA GLU A 56 14.80 -1.56 7.19
C GLU A 56 13.38 -1.89 7.65
N ILE A 57 12.70 -0.93 8.25
CA ILE A 57 11.32 -1.07 8.69
C ILE A 57 10.46 -0.05 7.95
N TYR A 58 9.56 -0.55 7.14
CA TYR A 58 8.52 0.24 6.50
C TYR A 58 7.22 0.10 7.30
N THR A 59 6.63 1.22 7.67
CA THR A 59 5.33 1.24 8.34
C THR A 59 4.29 1.89 7.44
N TYR A 60 3.09 1.34 7.45
CA TYR A 60 1.96 1.89 6.73
C TYR A 60 0.70 1.83 7.58
N MET A 61 0.06 2.99 7.78
CA MET A 61 -1.21 3.09 8.49
C MET A 61 -2.35 3.38 7.53
N ALA A 62 -3.26 2.44 7.40
CA ALA A 62 -4.47 2.59 6.61
C ALA A 62 -5.71 2.49 7.50
N GLY A 63 -6.66 3.39 7.27
CA GLY A 63 -8.01 3.25 7.81
C GLY A 63 -8.87 2.31 6.96
N GLY A 64 -10.06 1.96 7.45
CA GLY A 64 -11.01 1.11 6.74
C GLY A 64 -11.37 1.63 5.35
N GLY A 65 -11.52 2.96 5.20
CA GLY A 65 -11.76 3.59 3.90
C GLY A 65 -10.69 3.28 2.85
N CYS A 66 -9.41 3.27 3.24
CA CYS A 66 -8.32 2.90 2.35
C CYS A 66 -8.30 1.39 2.02
N THR A 67 -8.92 0.56 2.86
CA THR A 67 -8.96 -0.90 2.66
C THR A 67 -10.10 -1.32 1.73
N LEU A 68 -11.21 -0.59 1.72
CA LEU A 68 -12.41 -0.91 0.91
C LEU A 68 -12.13 -1.07 -0.59
N PRO A 69 -11.30 -0.25 -1.26
CA PRO A 69 -10.95 -0.43 -2.67
C PRO A 69 -10.02 -1.62 -2.93
N GLY A 70 -9.49 -2.27 -1.90
CA GLY A 70 -8.60 -3.42 -2.05
C GLY A 70 -9.28 -4.56 -2.81
N LYS A 71 -8.78 -4.89 -4.01
CA LYS A 71 -9.28 -5.97 -4.88
C LYS A 71 -8.12 -6.70 -5.53
N ALA A 72 -8.33 -7.99 -5.79
CA ALA A 72 -7.36 -8.81 -6.52
C ALA A 72 -8.08 -9.88 -7.33
N MET A 73 -7.50 -10.24 -8.47
CA MET A 73 -7.97 -11.33 -9.32
C MET A 73 -6.85 -11.90 -10.19
N VAL A 74 -7.12 -13.01 -10.84
CA VAL A 74 -6.25 -13.55 -11.88
C VAL A 74 -6.96 -13.42 -13.21
N LEU A 75 -6.31 -12.74 -14.16
CA LEU A 75 -6.77 -12.58 -15.52
C LEU A 75 -6.26 -13.72 -16.41
N MET A 76 -7.00 -14.03 -17.44
CA MET A 76 -6.53 -14.90 -18.52
C MET A 76 -5.43 -14.19 -19.34
N PRO A 77 -4.45 -14.92 -19.91
CA PRO A 77 -3.35 -14.29 -20.64
C PRO A 77 -3.82 -13.49 -21.85
N GLY A 78 -4.94 -13.87 -22.45
CA GLY A 78 -5.53 -13.16 -23.61
C GLY A 78 -6.08 -11.77 -23.26
N GLU A 79 -6.36 -11.48 -22.00
CA GLU A 79 -6.79 -10.15 -21.55
C GLU A 79 -5.63 -9.14 -21.53
N GLY A 80 -4.39 -9.65 -21.41
CA GLY A 80 -3.19 -8.83 -21.47
C GLY A 80 -3.14 -7.71 -20.46
N TYR A 81 -2.33 -6.71 -20.74
CA TYR A 81 -2.21 -5.52 -19.90
C TYR A 81 -3.37 -4.53 -20.08
N GLU A 82 -4.17 -4.67 -21.14
CA GLU A 82 -5.45 -3.96 -21.28
C GLU A 82 -6.43 -4.44 -20.22
N GLY A 83 -6.48 -5.74 -19.93
CA GLY A 83 -7.25 -6.31 -18.83
C GLY A 83 -6.81 -5.77 -17.47
N VAL A 84 -5.50 -5.64 -17.25
CA VAL A 84 -4.96 -5.02 -16.03
C VAL A 84 -5.43 -3.56 -15.91
N THR A 85 -5.31 -2.78 -16.98
CA THR A 85 -5.75 -1.38 -17.02
C THR A 85 -7.26 -1.27 -16.71
N LYS A 86 -8.06 -2.09 -17.39
CA LYS A 86 -9.50 -2.14 -17.16
C LYS A 86 -9.84 -2.47 -15.71
N PHE A 87 -9.20 -3.49 -15.15
CA PHE A 87 -9.42 -3.89 -13.74
C PHE A 87 -9.13 -2.75 -12.76
N VAL A 88 -8.00 -2.04 -12.93
CA VAL A 88 -7.64 -0.91 -12.07
C VAL A 88 -8.68 0.22 -12.18
N LEU A 89 -9.06 0.59 -13.41
CA LEU A 89 -10.06 1.64 -13.63
C LEU A 89 -11.44 1.27 -13.10
N ASP A 90 -11.87 0.02 -13.26
CA ASP A 90 -13.14 -0.49 -12.71
C ASP A 90 -13.16 -0.41 -11.18
N VAL A 91 -12.05 -0.78 -10.52
CA VAL A 91 -11.90 -0.65 -9.07
C VAL A 91 -11.98 0.81 -8.64
N MET A 92 -11.30 1.70 -9.32
CA MET A 92 -11.29 3.13 -8.98
C MET A 92 -12.66 3.78 -9.19
N THR A 93 -13.33 3.45 -10.27
CA THR A 93 -14.68 3.95 -10.56
C THR A 93 -15.69 3.48 -9.52
N SER A 94 -15.58 2.20 -9.11
CA SER A 94 -16.56 1.58 -8.19
C SER A 94 -16.32 1.91 -6.73
N TYR A 95 -15.06 2.05 -6.31
CA TYR A 95 -14.69 2.11 -4.88
C TYR A 95 -13.75 3.27 -4.51
N GLY A 96 -13.22 4.00 -5.47
CA GLY A 96 -12.22 5.04 -5.21
C GLY A 96 -12.67 6.12 -4.22
N LEU A 97 -13.94 6.47 -4.22
CA LEU A 97 -14.52 7.45 -3.28
C LEU A 97 -14.41 7.02 -1.81
N ASN A 98 -14.43 5.71 -1.54
CA ASN A 98 -14.38 5.20 -0.17
C ASN A 98 -13.08 5.53 0.56
N ALA A 99 -12.01 5.81 -0.17
CA ALA A 99 -10.67 6.02 0.37
C ALA A 99 -10.23 7.48 0.49
N CYS A 100 -11.14 8.42 0.35
CA CYS A 100 -10.88 9.86 0.45
C CYS A 100 -9.82 10.36 -0.56
N PRO A 101 -10.19 10.56 -1.83
CA PRO A 101 -9.29 11.10 -2.87
C PRO A 101 -8.77 12.51 -2.54
N PRO A 102 -7.63 12.94 -3.14
CA PRO A 102 -6.82 12.23 -4.13
C PRO A 102 -6.04 11.05 -3.52
N LEU A 103 -5.95 9.95 -4.27
CA LEU A 103 -5.41 8.68 -3.79
C LEU A 103 -3.97 8.44 -4.27
N LEU A 104 -3.19 7.70 -3.50
CA LEU A 104 -2.07 6.95 -4.04
C LEU A 104 -2.58 5.54 -4.36
N VAL A 105 -2.38 5.09 -5.60
CA VAL A 105 -2.82 3.77 -6.06
C VAL A 105 -1.62 2.86 -6.21
N GLY A 106 -1.63 1.76 -5.47
CA GLY A 106 -0.65 0.69 -5.60
C GLY A 106 -1.23 -0.47 -6.40
N VAL A 107 -0.53 -0.87 -7.43
CA VAL A 107 -0.88 -1.99 -8.30
C VAL A 107 0.18 -3.07 -8.18
N GLY A 108 -0.23 -4.30 -7.97
CA GLY A 108 0.64 -5.46 -8.02
C GLY A 108 0.34 -6.32 -9.23
N VAL A 109 1.37 -6.74 -9.95
CA VAL A 109 1.26 -7.67 -11.08
C VAL A 109 2.17 -8.87 -10.86
N ALA A 110 1.60 -10.08 -10.82
CA ALA A 110 2.33 -11.30 -10.48
C ALA A 110 1.70 -12.55 -11.11
N THR A 111 2.16 -13.72 -10.71
CA THR A 111 1.55 -15.00 -11.11
C THR A 111 0.22 -15.25 -10.39
N SER A 112 0.13 -14.91 -9.11
CA SER A 112 -0.97 -15.32 -8.23
C SER A 112 -1.57 -14.12 -7.48
N VAL A 113 -2.77 -14.31 -6.95
CA VAL A 113 -3.54 -13.28 -6.26
C VAL A 113 -2.82 -12.77 -5.00
N GLU A 114 -2.31 -13.68 -4.17
CA GLU A 114 -1.66 -13.32 -2.91
C GLU A 114 -0.38 -12.52 -3.14
N THR A 115 0.42 -12.91 -4.14
CA THR A 115 1.64 -12.18 -4.48
C THR A 115 1.31 -10.80 -5.06
N ALA A 116 0.32 -10.72 -5.96
CA ALA A 116 -0.13 -9.44 -6.51
C ALA A 116 -0.66 -8.51 -5.41
N ALA A 117 -1.45 -9.06 -4.45
CA ALA A 117 -1.97 -8.28 -3.33
C ALA A 117 -0.85 -7.72 -2.43
N LEU A 118 0.16 -8.53 -2.12
CA LEU A 118 1.33 -8.07 -1.36
C LEU A 118 2.08 -6.97 -2.11
N LEU A 119 2.36 -7.17 -3.39
CA LEU A 119 3.07 -6.19 -4.23
C LEU A 119 2.31 -4.87 -4.32
N SER A 120 0.99 -4.90 -4.43
CA SER A 120 0.18 -3.67 -4.46
C SER A 120 0.29 -2.88 -3.14
N LYS A 121 0.47 -3.55 -1.99
CA LYS A 121 0.80 -2.87 -0.72
C LYS A 121 2.22 -2.31 -0.71
N LYS A 122 3.20 -3.06 -1.20
CA LYS A 122 4.59 -2.57 -1.32
C LYS A 122 4.68 -1.34 -2.22
N ALA A 123 3.94 -1.32 -3.32
CA ALA A 123 3.86 -0.17 -4.21
C ALA A 123 3.48 1.13 -3.49
N LEU A 124 2.62 1.06 -2.46
CA LEU A 124 2.26 2.21 -1.64
C LEU A 124 3.41 2.73 -0.75
N MET A 125 4.47 1.94 -0.54
CA MET A 125 5.62 2.36 0.26
C MET A 125 6.61 3.21 -0.54
N ARG A 126 6.55 3.19 -1.86
CA ARG A 126 7.43 4.00 -2.71
C ARG A 126 7.17 5.50 -2.52
N PRO A 127 8.19 6.35 -2.63
CA PRO A 127 8.03 7.80 -2.61
C PRO A 127 7.11 8.29 -3.71
N LEU A 128 6.26 9.27 -3.39
CA LEU A 128 5.46 9.97 -4.41
C LEU A 128 6.36 10.56 -5.48
N GLY A 129 5.96 10.40 -6.76
CA GLY A 129 6.75 10.84 -7.90
C GLY A 129 7.89 9.91 -8.31
N SER A 130 8.07 8.77 -7.62
CA SER A 130 8.96 7.71 -8.11
C SER A 130 8.28 6.90 -9.21
N HIS A 131 9.09 6.30 -10.08
CA HIS A 131 8.63 5.46 -11.18
C HIS A 131 9.25 4.07 -11.10
N ASN A 132 8.59 3.09 -11.71
CA ASN A 132 9.14 1.75 -11.82
C ASN A 132 10.40 1.77 -12.68
N GLU A 133 11.40 0.96 -12.34
CA GLU A 133 12.66 0.84 -13.10
C GLU A 133 12.44 0.26 -14.51
N ASN A 134 11.39 -0.52 -14.69
CA ASN A 134 10.98 -1.01 -16.00
C ASN A 134 10.18 0.06 -16.74
N GLU A 135 10.71 0.55 -17.86
CA GLU A 135 10.11 1.63 -18.65
C GLU A 135 8.66 1.34 -19.10
N ARG A 136 8.31 0.08 -19.36
CA ARG A 136 6.93 -0.29 -19.74
C ARG A 136 5.98 -0.20 -18.54
N ALA A 137 6.46 -0.61 -17.37
CA ALA A 137 5.68 -0.46 -16.13
C ALA A 137 5.54 1.03 -15.77
N ALA A 138 6.60 1.82 -15.87
CA ALA A 138 6.56 3.28 -15.67
C ALA A 138 5.57 3.97 -16.64
N SER A 139 5.57 3.57 -17.90
CA SER A 139 4.60 4.07 -18.88
C SER A 139 3.17 3.71 -18.52
N MET A 140 2.97 2.51 -17.96
CA MET A 140 1.65 2.07 -17.49
C MET A 140 1.22 2.80 -16.20
N GLU A 141 2.14 3.11 -15.29
CA GLU A 141 1.87 3.98 -14.13
C GLU A 141 1.28 5.31 -14.58
N LYS A 142 1.91 5.92 -15.57
CA LYS A 142 1.44 7.19 -16.14
C LYS A 142 0.08 7.06 -16.84
N LEU A 143 -0.10 6.02 -17.64
CA LEU A 143 -1.38 5.74 -18.32
C LEU A 143 -2.54 5.61 -17.30
N LEU A 144 -2.30 4.86 -16.22
CA LEU A 144 -3.29 4.65 -15.17
C LEU A 144 -3.57 5.95 -14.40
N GLU A 145 -2.54 6.74 -14.09
CA GLU A 145 -2.70 8.04 -13.45
C GLU A 145 -3.58 8.97 -14.27
N ASP A 146 -3.30 9.08 -15.56
CA ASP A 146 -4.09 9.91 -16.48
C ASP A 146 -5.54 9.38 -16.60
N GLY A 147 -5.70 8.06 -16.72
CA GLY A 147 -7.03 7.43 -16.81
C GLY A 147 -7.86 7.65 -15.55
N ILE A 148 -7.28 7.48 -14.37
CA ILE A 148 -8.01 7.69 -13.11
C ILE A 148 -8.34 9.16 -12.90
N ASN A 149 -7.43 10.08 -13.25
CA ASN A 149 -7.71 11.51 -13.19
C ASN A 149 -8.84 11.91 -14.16
N ALA A 150 -8.93 11.26 -15.32
CA ALA A 150 -10.02 11.47 -16.29
C ALA A 150 -11.39 11.01 -15.76
N ILE A 151 -11.47 10.12 -14.78
CA ILE A 151 -12.72 9.74 -14.12
C ILE A 151 -13.35 10.96 -13.42
N GLY A 152 -12.52 11.91 -12.96
CA GLY A 152 -13.00 13.17 -12.38
C GLY A 152 -13.55 13.06 -10.96
N LEU A 153 -13.09 12.07 -10.16
CA LEU A 153 -13.50 11.95 -8.75
C LEU A 153 -13.19 13.23 -7.98
N GLY A 154 -11.97 13.74 -8.15
CA GLY A 154 -11.50 14.95 -7.50
C GLY A 154 -11.33 14.80 -5.98
N PRO A 155 -10.83 15.86 -5.31
CA PRO A 155 -10.66 15.84 -3.86
C PRO A 155 -11.97 15.52 -3.13
N GLN A 156 -11.94 14.53 -2.26
CA GLN A 156 -13.08 14.04 -1.48
C GLN A 156 -14.31 13.63 -2.32
N GLY A 157 -14.13 13.37 -3.63
CA GLY A 157 -15.22 13.05 -4.52
C GLY A 157 -16.09 14.26 -4.96
N MET A 158 -15.60 15.45 -4.73
CA MET A 158 -16.32 16.70 -5.08
C MET A 158 -16.12 17.11 -6.54
N GLY A 159 -15.52 16.24 -7.32
CA GLY A 159 -15.14 16.56 -8.70
C GLY A 159 -13.81 17.31 -8.77
N GLY A 160 -13.23 17.36 -9.96
CA GLY A 160 -12.00 18.08 -10.21
C GLY A 160 -10.91 17.28 -10.89
N LYS A 161 -9.80 17.95 -11.15
CA LYS A 161 -8.72 17.46 -12.01
C LYS A 161 -7.89 16.34 -11.39
N TYR A 162 -7.74 16.33 -10.07
CA TYR A 162 -6.85 15.41 -9.38
C TYR A 162 -7.62 14.39 -8.53
N SER A 163 -7.74 13.17 -9.03
CA SER A 163 -8.33 12.02 -8.33
C SER A 163 -7.26 11.19 -7.65
N VAL A 164 -6.02 11.25 -8.14
CA VAL A 164 -4.86 10.55 -7.58
C VAL A 164 -3.66 11.47 -7.41
N MET A 165 -2.80 11.12 -6.44
CA MET A 165 -1.49 11.71 -6.20
C MET A 165 -0.41 11.01 -7.02
N GLY A 166 -0.68 9.79 -7.47
CA GLY A 166 0.18 8.96 -8.28
C GLY A 166 -0.31 7.52 -8.34
N VAL A 167 0.25 6.76 -9.26
CA VAL A 167 0.06 5.31 -9.39
C VAL A 167 1.43 4.65 -9.39
N HIS A 168 1.60 3.64 -8.55
CA HIS A 168 2.83 2.85 -8.50
C HIS A 168 2.52 1.39 -8.82
N ILE A 169 3.37 0.76 -9.63
CA ILE A 169 3.28 -0.65 -9.98
C ILE A 169 4.49 -1.39 -9.42
N GLU A 170 4.24 -2.47 -8.68
CA GLU A 170 5.24 -3.46 -8.33
C GLU A 170 4.93 -4.78 -9.03
N ASN A 171 5.97 -5.46 -9.52
CA ASN A 171 5.76 -6.68 -10.27
C ASN A 171 6.84 -7.74 -10.03
N THR A 172 6.46 -8.98 -10.23
CA THR A 172 7.37 -10.13 -10.34
C THR A 172 7.19 -10.80 -11.70
N ALA A 173 8.08 -11.76 -11.99
CA ALA A 173 7.84 -12.69 -13.10
C ALA A 173 6.51 -13.45 -12.87
N ARG A 174 5.87 -13.84 -13.96
CA ARG A 174 4.60 -14.57 -13.92
C ARG A 174 4.61 -15.80 -14.79
N HIS A 175 3.74 -16.73 -14.52
CA HIS A 175 3.46 -17.83 -15.44
C HIS A 175 2.83 -17.29 -16.74
N PRO A 176 3.19 -17.81 -17.93
CA PRO A 176 2.65 -17.29 -19.18
C PRO A 176 1.12 -17.40 -19.33
N SER A 177 0.50 -18.34 -18.60
CA SER A 177 -0.96 -18.57 -18.65
C SER A 177 -1.79 -17.76 -17.66
N THR A 178 -1.16 -16.91 -16.83
CA THR A 178 -1.88 -16.15 -15.79
C THR A 178 -1.34 -14.73 -15.68
N ILE A 179 -2.22 -13.78 -15.30
CA ILE A 179 -1.84 -12.43 -14.89
C ILE A 179 -2.56 -12.17 -13.58
N GLY A 180 -1.89 -12.39 -12.46
CA GLY A 180 -2.38 -11.93 -11.16
C GLY A 180 -2.28 -10.42 -11.07
N VAL A 181 -3.38 -9.75 -10.74
CA VAL A 181 -3.44 -8.31 -10.54
C VAL A 181 -4.13 -7.96 -9.24
N ALA A 182 -3.61 -6.96 -8.55
CA ALA A 182 -4.24 -6.43 -7.35
C ALA A 182 -4.10 -4.91 -7.27
N VAL A 183 -5.06 -4.29 -6.61
CA VAL A 183 -5.08 -2.86 -6.30
C VAL A 183 -5.22 -2.68 -4.81
N ASN A 184 -4.41 -1.82 -4.23
CA ASN A 184 -4.58 -1.24 -2.92
C ASN A 184 -4.40 0.28 -3.01
N VAL A 185 -4.99 1.03 -2.10
CA VAL A 185 -4.90 2.49 -2.14
C VAL A 185 -4.51 3.08 -0.79
N GLY A 186 -3.85 4.24 -0.86
CA GLY A 186 -3.68 5.16 0.25
C GLY A 186 -4.54 6.41 0.03
N CYS A 187 -5.14 6.96 1.08
CA CYS A 187 -5.88 8.22 0.98
C CYS A 187 -4.92 9.41 0.86
N TRP A 188 -5.46 10.60 0.67
CA TRP A 188 -4.69 11.83 0.55
C TRP A 188 -3.71 12.07 1.70
N SER A 189 -4.00 11.60 2.91
CA SER A 189 -3.10 11.77 4.07
C SER A 189 -1.96 10.75 4.13
N HIS A 190 -1.97 9.75 3.29
CA HIS A 190 -0.94 8.72 3.06
C HIS A 190 0.13 8.58 4.17
N ARG A 191 -0.23 7.96 5.26
CA ARG A 191 0.64 7.81 6.45
C ARG A 191 1.56 6.62 6.30
N ARG A 192 2.82 6.88 6.08
CA ARG A 192 3.90 5.88 6.02
C ARG A 192 5.13 6.37 6.77
N GLY A 193 5.93 5.43 7.24
CA GLY A 193 7.23 5.69 7.82
C GLY A 193 8.27 4.71 7.30
N HIS A 194 9.51 5.14 7.23
CA HIS A 194 10.64 4.29 6.89
C HIS A 194 11.81 4.60 7.81
N ILE A 195 12.32 3.57 8.46
CA ILE A 195 13.46 3.63 9.39
C ILE A 195 14.49 2.62 8.91
N VAL A 196 15.74 3.05 8.87
CA VAL A 196 16.91 2.22 8.54
C VAL A 196 17.77 2.11 9.78
N PHE A 197 18.07 0.91 10.21
CA PHE A 197 19.03 0.59 11.26
C PHE A 197 20.31 0.06 10.64
N ASP A 198 21.46 0.52 11.13
CA ASP A 198 22.75 -0.08 10.82
C ASP A 198 23.02 -1.30 11.75
N LYS A 199 24.17 -1.97 11.54
CA LYS A 199 24.60 -3.12 12.35
C LYS A 199 24.81 -2.80 13.84
N ASP A 200 25.03 -1.54 14.19
CA ASP A 200 25.25 -1.06 15.55
C ASP A 200 23.95 -0.52 16.18
N LEU A 201 22.81 -0.73 15.51
CA LEU A 201 21.48 -0.27 15.86
C LEU A 201 21.31 1.26 15.90
N ASN A 202 22.21 2.02 15.29
CA ASN A 202 21.91 3.41 15.03
C ASN A 202 20.85 3.49 13.94
N TYR A 203 19.96 4.46 14.04
CA TYR A 203 18.86 4.55 13.10
C TYR A 203 18.75 5.90 12.42
N THR A 204 18.16 5.87 11.23
CA THR A 204 17.80 7.06 10.47
C THR A 204 16.35 6.94 10.02
N ILE A 205 15.55 7.98 10.28
CA ILE A 205 14.18 8.09 9.74
C ILE A 205 14.30 8.80 8.40
N THR A 206 14.02 8.10 7.32
CA THR A 206 14.17 8.64 5.95
C THR A 206 12.92 9.39 5.48
N THR A 207 11.77 9.10 6.07
CA THR A 207 10.54 9.88 5.91
C THR A 207 10.46 10.94 7.00
N HIS A 208 9.83 12.07 6.72
CA HIS A 208 9.65 13.15 7.71
C HIS A 208 10.98 13.73 8.22
N SER A 209 11.93 13.92 7.30
CA SER A 209 13.22 14.55 7.63
C SER A 209 13.01 15.92 8.30
N GLY A 210 13.75 16.18 9.37
CA GLY A 210 13.64 17.41 10.17
C GLY A 210 12.65 17.32 11.34
N VAL A 211 11.98 16.18 11.54
CA VAL A 211 11.21 15.92 12.76
C VAL A 211 12.14 15.37 13.83
N THR A 212 12.17 16.00 14.99
CA THR A 212 12.86 15.48 16.19
C THR A 212 11.82 14.71 17.01
N LEU A 213 12.15 13.48 17.34
CA LEU A 213 11.33 12.59 18.20
C LEU A 213 11.71 12.78 19.67
#